data_f9dce549adc07778c93f20d2afb908d9
#
_entry.id   f9dce549adc07778c93f20d2afb908d9
#
_cell.length_a   1.000
_cell.length_b   1.000
_cell.length_c   1.000
_cell.angle_alpha   90.00
_cell.angle_beta   90.00
_cell.angle_gamma   90.00
#
_symmetry.space_group_name_H-M   'P 1'
#
loop_
_entity.id
_entity.type
_entity.pdbx_description
1 polymer ?
#
loop_
_entity_poly.entity_id
_entity_poly.type
_entity_poly.pdbx_seq_one_letter_code
_entity_poly.pdbx_strand_id
1 'polypeptide(L)'
;QSKEKFDFKAFGQAIKAARKAKGISRNQLADKLNIAPRYIASIENSGQHPSLQILYELVTLLDVSVDQFFFPEREQEKSTRRRQLDTMLDGMSEKDLKILSATAKGIEEANNETTGE
;
A
#
# COMPACT_ATOMS: atom_id res chain seq x y z
N GLN A 1 -8.40 -22.79 -11.47
CA GLN A 1 -8.83 -21.43 -11.29
C GLN A 1 -7.65 -20.52 -11.02
N SER A 2 -7.39 -19.61 -11.91
CA SER A 2 -6.24 -18.72 -11.79
C SER A 2 -6.58 -17.51 -10.92
N LYS A 3 -5.62 -17.13 -10.10
CA LYS A 3 -5.71 -15.88 -9.36
C LYS A 3 -5.16 -14.76 -10.23
N GLU A 4 -5.78 -13.61 -10.14
CA GLU A 4 -5.27 -12.41 -10.77
C GLU A 4 -3.97 -12.00 -10.09
N LYS A 5 -2.94 -11.77 -10.88
CA LYS A 5 -1.65 -11.33 -10.35
C LYS A 5 -1.63 -9.83 -10.23
N PHE A 6 -1.06 -9.33 -9.15
CA PHE A 6 -0.88 -7.91 -8.97
C PHE A 6 0.13 -7.38 -10.00
N ASP A 7 -0.21 -6.25 -10.63
CA ASP A 7 0.65 -5.61 -11.62
C ASP A 7 1.55 -4.59 -10.92
N PHE A 8 2.85 -4.88 -10.91
CA PHE A 8 3.84 -4.05 -10.23
C PHE A 8 4.38 -2.90 -11.09
N LYS A 9 3.83 -2.67 -12.28
CA LYS A 9 4.32 -1.59 -13.16
C LYS A 9 4.17 -0.22 -12.52
N ALA A 10 3.03 0.06 -11.90
CA ALA A 10 2.80 1.34 -11.23
C ALA A 10 3.79 1.54 -10.09
N PHE A 11 4.06 0.49 -9.33
CA PHE A 11 5.06 0.53 -8.27
C PHE A 11 6.44 0.87 -8.85
N GLY A 12 6.83 0.18 -9.91
CA GLY A 12 8.13 0.43 -10.55
C GLY A 12 8.27 1.87 -11.05
N GLN A 13 7.22 2.42 -11.63
CA GLN A 13 7.22 3.81 -12.10
C GLN A 13 7.36 4.79 -10.93
N ALA A 14 6.72 4.49 -9.81
CA ALA A 14 6.83 5.33 -8.62
C ALA A 14 8.24 5.28 -8.03
N ILE A 15 8.88 4.11 -8.04
CA ILE A 15 10.28 3.97 -7.62
C ILE A 15 11.18 4.81 -8.51
N LYS A 16 10.98 4.74 -9.82
CA LYS A 16 11.75 5.54 -10.79
C LYS A 16 11.59 7.03 -10.54
N ALA A 17 10.35 7.49 -10.36
CA ALA A 17 10.06 8.90 -10.11
C ALA A 17 10.69 9.38 -8.79
N ALA A 18 10.58 8.57 -7.73
CA ALA A 18 11.14 8.92 -6.43
C ALA A 18 12.68 8.98 -6.49
N ARG A 19 13.28 8.03 -7.20
CA ARG A 19 14.73 8.02 -7.38
C ARG A 19 15.20 9.29 -8.09
N LYS A 20 14.53 9.65 -9.19
CA LYS A 20 14.87 10.85 -9.96
C LYS A 20 14.67 12.12 -9.13
N ALA A 21 13.61 12.17 -8.34
CA ALA A 21 13.33 13.30 -7.47
C ALA A 21 14.44 13.53 -6.45
N LYS A 22 15.09 12.46 -6.01
CA LYS A 22 16.23 12.55 -5.09
C LYS A 22 17.56 12.76 -5.80
N GLY A 23 17.56 12.81 -7.13
CA GLY A 23 18.77 13.01 -7.91
C GLY A 23 19.73 11.83 -7.88
N ILE A 24 19.21 10.63 -7.68
CA ILE A 24 20.02 9.41 -7.58
C ILE A 24 19.93 8.64 -8.89
N SER A 25 21.10 8.23 -9.43
CA SER A 25 21.14 7.38 -10.63
C SER A 25 20.82 5.93 -10.25
N ARG A 26 20.47 5.10 -11.26
CA ARG A 26 20.26 3.67 -11.02
C ARG A 26 21.52 3.02 -10.45
N ASN A 27 22.68 3.40 -10.98
CA ASN A 27 23.95 2.85 -10.48
C ASN A 27 24.18 3.20 -9.02
N GLN A 28 23.89 4.44 -8.64
CA GLN A 28 24.03 4.88 -7.25
C GLN A 28 23.05 4.13 -6.33
N LEU A 29 21.82 3.96 -6.77
CA LEU A 29 20.82 3.24 -5.99
C LEU A 29 21.20 1.78 -5.84
N ALA A 30 21.60 1.14 -6.94
CA ALA A 30 22.02 -0.26 -6.92
C ALA A 30 23.21 -0.48 -5.99
N ASP A 31 24.14 0.47 -5.99
CA ASP A 31 25.31 0.43 -5.12
C ASP A 31 24.91 0.51 -3.65
N LYS A 32 23.98 1.41 -3.32
CA LYS A 32 23.46 1.55 -1.96
C LYS A 32 22.76 0.28 -1.47
N LEU A 33 22.09 -0.43 -2.36
CA LEU A 33 21.32 -1.62 -2.02
C LEU A 33 22.13 -2.92 -2.25
N ASN A 34 23.34 -2.78 -2.76
CA ASN A 34 24.21 -3.92 -3.06
C ASN A 34 23.54 -4.92 -4.00
N ILE A 35 22.96 -4.43 -5.07
CA ILE A 35 22.31 -5.23 -6.11
C ILE A 35 22.76 -4.71 -7.48
N ALA A 36 22.47 -5.49 -8.53
CA ALA A 36 22.83 -5.08 -9.89
C ALA A 36 21.92 -3.95 -10.39
N PRO A 37 22.49 -2.97 -11.12
CA PRO A 37 21.66 -1.91 -11.71
C PRO A 37 20.57 -2.45 -12.63
N ARG A 38 20.82 -3.59 -13.29
CA ARG A 38 19.85 -4.24 -14.17
C ARG A 38 18.59 -4.65 -13.39
N TYR A 39 18.76 -5.06 -12.13
CA TYR A 39 17.65 -5.43 -11.28
C TYR A 39 16.74 -4.19 -11.02
N ILE A 40 17.36 -3.05 -10.74
CA ILE A 40 16.63 -1.79 -10.57
C ILE A 40 15.87 -1.46 -11.87
N ALA A 41 16.55 -1.56 -13.02
CA ALA A 41 15.93 -1.26 -14.31
C ALA A 41 14.72 -2.16 -14.59
N SER A 42 14.80 -3.43 -14.23
CA SER A 42 13.70 -4.37 -14.41
C SER A 42 12.51 -4.02 -13.53
N ILE A 43 12.75 -3.59 -12.29
CA ILE A 43 11.70 -3.15 -11.40
C ILE A 43 11.02 -1.91 -11.96
N GLU A 44 11.81 -0.93 -12.39
CA GLU A 44 11.30 0.37 -12.85
C GLU A 44 10.57 0.29 -14.20
N ASN A 45 11.10 -0.49 -15.12
CA ASN A 45 10.64 -0.45 -16.50
C ASN A 45 9.87 -1.69 -16.95
N SER A 46 10.05 -2.82 -16.31
CA SER A 46 9.47 -4.09 -16.76
C SER A 46 8.43 -4.65 -15.79
N GLY A 47 8.18 -3.98 -14.67
CA GLY A 47 7.21 -4.45 -13.69
C GLY A 47 7.67 -5.68 -12.92
N GLN A 48 8.96 -5.97 -12.90
CA GLN A 48 9.49 -7.07 -12.09
C GLN A 48 9.29 -6.70 -10.62
N HIS A 49 8.68 -7.60 -9.85
CA HIS A 49 8.53 -7.33 -8.43
C HIS A 49 9.83 -7.63 -7.70
N PRO A 50 10.21 -6.79 -6.75
CA PRO A 50 11.42 -7.04 -5.96
C PRO A 50 11.18 -8.12 -4.91
N SER A 51 12.27 -8.67 -4.37
CA SER A 51 12.18 -9.48 -3.17
C SER A 51 11.66 -8.62 -2.03
N LEU A 52 11.16 -9.24 -0.98
CA LEU A 52 10.61 -8.51 0.15
C LEU A 52 11.66 -7.60 0.80
N GLN A 53 12.88 -8.09 0.93
CA GLN A 53 13.97 -7.29 1.52
C GLN A 53 14.27 -6.04 0.66
N ILE A 54 14.35 -6.22 -0.66
CA ILE A 54 14.62 -5.10 -1.55
C ILE A 54 13.45 -4.13 -1.59
N LEU A 55 12.23 -4.63 -1.51
CA LEU A 55 11.05 -3.76 -1.40
C LEU A 55 11.18 -2.85 -0.18
N TYR A 56 11.48 -3.44 0.98
CA TYR A 56 11.65 -2.67 2.21
C TYR A 56 12.72 -1.59 2.05
N GLU A 57 13.87 -1.95 1.51
CA GLU A 57 14.97 -1.01 1.34
C GLU A 57 14.64 0.10 0.34
N LEU A 58 13.97 -0.24 -0.76
CA LEU A 58 13.58 0.75 -1.76
C LEU A 58 12.60 1.76 -1.19
N VAL A 59 11.53 1.30 -0.54
CA VAL A 59 10.50 2.21 -0.07
C VAL A 59 10.97 3.08 1.09
N THR A 60 11.84 2.56 1.95
CA THR A 60 12.37 3.34 3.06
C THR A 60 13.43 4.35 2.60
N LEU A 61 14.30 3.94 1.71
CA LEU A 61 15.34 4.84 1.18
C LEU A 61 14.74 5.95 0.34
N LEU A 62 13.75 5.63 -0.49
CA LEU A 62 13.15 6.60 -1.41
C LEU A 62 11.89 7.26 -0.87
N ASP A 63 11.45 6.87 0.32
CA ASP A 63 10.27 7.42 0.99
C ASP A 63 9.01 7.27 0.13
N VAL A 64 8.74 6.03 -0.29
CA VAL A 64 7.57 5.69 -1.10
C VAL A 64 6.58 4.90 -0.25
N SER A 65 5.34 5.36 -0.21
CA SER A 65 4.29 4.65 0.51
C SER A 65 3.73 3.52 -0.36
N VAL A 66 3.67 2.31 0.18
CA VAL A 66 3.13 1.15 -0.55
C VAL A 66 1.61 1.09 -0.49
N ASP A 67 0.99 1.78 0.47
CA ASP A 67 -0.47 1.74 0.64
C ASP A 67 -1.20 2.21 -0.62
N GLN A 68 -0.66 3.21 -1.31
CA GLN A 68 -1.28 3.75 -2.51
C GLN A 68 -1.42 2.70 -3.61
N PHE A 69 -0.60 1.65 -3.60
CA PHE A 69 -0.61 0.61 -4.63
C PHE A 69 -1.45 -0.59 -4.23
N PHE A 70 -1.44 -0.94 -2.94
CA PHE A 70 -2.13 -2.14 -2.46
C PHE A 70 -3.54 -1.85 -1.96
N PHE A 71 -3.78 -0.62 -1.50
CA PHE A 71 -5.06 -0.22 -0.93
C PHE A 71 -5.52 1.12 -1.50
N PRO A 72 -5.68 1.22 -2.83
CA PRO A 72 -6.02 2.51 -3.45
C PRO A 72 -7.36 3.07 -2.96
N GLU A 73 -8.28 2.21 -2.54
CA GLU A 73 -9.57 2.65 -2.02
C GLU A 73 -9.43 3.46 -0.73
N ARG A 74 -8.36 3.24 0.03
CA ARG A 74 -8.12 3.95 1.29
C ARG A 74 -7.65 5.38 1.06
N GLU A 75 -7.21 5.69 -0.16
CA GLU A 75 -6.76 7.03 -0.53
C GLU A 75 -7.92 7.91 -0.97
N GLN A 76 -9.13 7.36 -1.09
CA GLN A 76 -10.30 8.11 -1.49
C GLN A 76 -10.71 9.11 -0.41
N GLU A 77 -11.27 10.22 -0.86
CA GLU A 77 -11.73 11.26 0.05
C GLU A 77 -12.86 10.73 0.94
N LYS A 78 -12.69 10.87 2.23
CA LYS A 78 -13.66 10.41 3.22
C LYS A 78 -14.69 11.50 3.50
N SER A 79 -15.94 11.09 3.75
CA SER A 79 -16.98 12.01 4.16
C SER A 79 -16.65 12.63 5.53
N THR A 80 -17.30 13.71 5.86
CA THR A 80 -17.15 14.35 7.17
C THR A 80 -17.48 13.38 8.29
N ARG A 81 -18.56 12.61 8.14
CA ARG A 81 -18.94 11.60 9.14
C ARG A 81 -17.86 10.57 9.33
N ARG A 82 -17.23 10.09 8.24
CA ARG A 82 -16.16 9.11 8.33
C ARG A 82 -14.95 9.67 9.07
N ARG A 83 -14.60 10.93 8.79
CA ARG A 83 -13.47 11.58 9.47
C ARG A 83 -13.74 11.76 10.96
N GLN A 84 -14.96 12.14 11.31
CA GLN A 84 -15.34 12.29 12.70
C GLN A 84 -15.28 10.96 13.44
N LEU A 85 -15.71 9.88 12.76
CA LEU A 85 -15.65 8.54 13.32
C LEU A 85 -14.20 8.09 13.53
N ASP A 86 -13.33 8.35 12.56
CA ASP A 86 -11.91 8.01 12.69
C ASP A 86 -11.29 8.70 13.91
N THR A 87 -11.65 9.96 14.15
CA THR A 87 -11.17 10.70 15.32
C THR A 87 -11.65 10.07 16.62
N MET A 88 -12.89 9.62 16.65
CA MET A 88 -13.42 8.92 17.83
C MET A 88 -12.68 7.62 18.09
N LEU A 89 -12.36 6.88 17.02
CA LEU A 89 -11.62 5.62 17.14
C LEU A 89 -10.24 5.81 17.74
N ASP A 90 -9.59 6.93 17.42
CA ASP A 90 -8.24 7.21 17.93
C ASP A 90 -8.19 7.25 19.46
N GLY A 91 -9.30 7.63 20.10
CA GLY A 91 -9.36 7.72 21.55
C GLY A 91 -9.84 6.44 22.25
N MET A 92 -10.08 5.38 21.51
CA MET A 92 -10.66 4.15 22.07
C MET A 92 -9.60 3.15 22.51
N SER A 93 -9.89 2.43 23.60
CA SER A 93 -9.08 1.34 24.08
C SER A 93 -9.30 0.10 23.22
N GLU A 94 -8.45 -0.90 23.39
CA GLU A 94 -8.63 -2.19 22.72
C GLU A 94 -9.96 -2.84 23.07
N LYS A 95 -10.40 -2.69 24.29
CA LYS A 95 -11.72 -3.21 24.73
C LYS A 95 -12.84 -2.53 23.95
N ASP A 96 -12.76 -1.20 23.82
CA ASP A 96 -13.76 -0.42 23.09
C ASP A 96 -13.79 -0.80 21.63
N LEU A 97 -12.62 -0.95 21.01
CA LEU A 97 -12.50 -1.33 19.61
C LEU A 97 -13.08 -2.72 19.35
N LYS A 98 -12.92 -3.63 20.31
CA LYS A 98 -13.47 -4.97 20.21
C LYS A 98 -15.00 -4.93 20.18
N ILE A 99 -15.60 -4.11 21.03
CA ILE A 99 -17.05 -3.93 21.07
C ILE A 99 -17.55 -3.33 19.76
N LEU A 100 -16.85 -2.30 19.30
CA LEU A 100 -17.21 -1.63 18.05
C LEU A 100 -17.08 -2.56 16.85
N SER A 101 -16.04 -3.37 16.82
CA SER A 101 -15.86 -4.36 15.75
C SER A 101 -17.02 -5.35 15.68
N ALA A 102 -17.51 -5.80 16.84
CA ALA A 102 -18.65 -6.72 16.90
C ALA A 102 -19.91 -6.05 16.33
N THR A 103 -20.11 -4.77 16.65
CA THR A 103 -21.24 -4.01 16.13
C THR A 103 -21.13 -3.84 14.61
N ALA A 104 -19.96 -3.48 14.14
CA ALA A 104 -19.71 -3.30 12.69
C ALA A 104 -19.95 -4.62 11.94
N LYS A 105 -19.51 -5.73 12.51
CA LYS A 105 -19.73 -7.04 11.91
C LYS A 105 -21.21 -7.37 11.83
N GLY A 106 -21.97 -7.03 12.86
CA GLY A 106 -23.42 -7.23 12.86
C GLY A 106 -24.12 -6.44 11.78
N ILE A 107 -23.67 -5.20 11.53
CA ILE A 107 -24.21 -4.36 10.48
C ILE A 107 -23.92 -5.00 9.11
N GLU A 108 -22.68 -5.46 8.91
CA GLU A 108 -22.28 -6.10 7.66
C GLU A 108 -23.12 -7.34 7.37
N GLU A 109 -23.33 -8.19 8.38
CA GLU A 109 -24.14 -9.39 8.23
C GLU A 109 -25.59 -9.07 7.88
N ALA A 110 -26.16 -8.06 8.54
CA ALA A 110 -27.52 -7.64 8.25
C ALA A 110 -27.68 -7.13 6.83
N ASN A 111 -26.70 -6.36 6.35
CA ASN A 111 -26.73 -5.87 4.96
C ASN A 111 -26.61 -7.00 3.96
N ASN A 112 -25.77 -7.98 4.24
CA ASN A 112 -25.62 -9.14 3.36
C ASN A 112 -26.91 -9.97 3.28
N GLU A 113 -27.60 -10.15 4.40
CA GLU A 113 -28.88 -10.85 4.40
C GLU A 113 -29.91 -10.13 3.56
N THR A 114 -29.93 -8.79 3.61
CA THR A 114 -30.86 -7.99 2.83
C THR A 114 -30.56 -8.07 1.34
N THR A 115 -29.29 -8.09 0.98
CA THR A 115 -28.86 -8.12 -0.42
C THR A 115 -28.76 -9.52 -1.01
N GLY A 116 -28.72 -10.54 -0.16
CA GLY A 116 -28.52 -11.93 -0.57
C GLY A 116 -29.75 -12.63 -1.10
N GLU A 117 -30.88 -11.96 -1.17
CA GLU A 117 -32.10 -12.57 -1.65
C GLU A 117 -32.19 -12.67 -3.16
#